data_ca8905e94dee6f830363fb4b28d01dc7
#
_entry.id   ca8905e94dee6f830363fb4b28d01dc7
#
_cell.length_a   1.000
_cell.length_b   1.000
_cell.length_c   1.000
_cell.angle_alpha   90.00
_cell.angle_beta   90.00
_cell.angle_gamma   90.00
#
_symmetry.space_group_name_H-M   'P 1'
#
loop_
_entity.id
_entity.type
_entity.pdbx_description
1 polymer ?
#
loop_
_entity_poly.entity_id
_entity_poly.type
_entity_poly.pdbx_seq_one_letter_code
_entity_poly.pdbx_strand_id
1 'polypeptide(L)'
;MGCAGVPTLTEYIRERLGAGGVLGMDARTCAAQTGMEWIKLTEACGGRIKGDFMPVQELWKDRPAFPASKAYELELKYSGESREDKIHRIYQEMETAHAAYHAVASLDDICWILNLRGDDVACNPVIMAYLLFTPNAVYLYTEESRFTQAMKADLAQDGIQLRPYNQIYADLRSLAGKKTSVWMDMKRVNLALFQSVPETAECICKENPSVHMKAVKNPTELANLRDVHIDDGLAVTKFMYWLKNTMKQYEAGREWNVTEVTAAEYLDNLRSHIPDYKELSFDTISAYGENAAMMHYHAEKDHCAVLYPRGMLLVDSGGQYLRGTTDITRTFALGEVTAEMKKYFTLTLKGMLNLANARFLKGCTGFSLDILARGPLWEQGMDYRCGTGHGIGYLLNVHESPNGFRWKHNPGRNDLCVFEEGMVTSDEPGVYIEGAYGIRIENEIECVGDGENEYGTFLKFKPLTFVPIDLDLVDTAWLEKKDIERLNAYHAAVYSRLSPHLSGEELEFLKQYTRPVE
;
A
#
# COMPACT_ATOMS: atom_id res chain seq x y z
N MET A 1 9.08 9.76 -13.06
CA MET A 1 10.30 10.19 -13.78
C MET A 1 9.92 11.36 -14.66
N GLY A 2 10.76 12.42 -14.74
CA GLY A 2 10.46 13.57 -15.59
C GLY A 2 10.52 13.20 -17.08
N CYS A 3 9.71 13.88 -17.88
CA CYS A 3 9.81 13.77 -19.33
C CYS A 3 11.12 14.41 -19.82
N ALA A 4 11.78 13.78 -20.78
CA ALA A 4 13.00 14.32 -21.36
C ALA A 4 12.72 15.71 -21.97
N GLY A 5 13.56 16.71 -21.64
CA GLY A 5 13.41 18.09 -22.11
C GLY A 5 12.43 18.97 -21.32
N VAL A 6 11.79 18.43 -20.27
CA VAL A 6 10.96 19.20 -19.34
C VAL A 6 11.76 19.45 -18.06
N PRO A 7 11.92 20.71 -17.59
CA PRO A 7 12.65 20.99 -16.36
C PRO A 7 11.94 20.39 -15.15
N THR A 8 12.71 19.89 -14.19
CA THR A 8 12.21 19.55 -12.87
C THR A 8 11.69 20.81 -12.16
N LEU A 9 10.84 20.65 -11.14
CA LEU A 9 10.36 21.79 -10.35
C LEU A 9 11.53 22.60 -9.75
N THR A 10 12.58 21.93 -9.29
CA THR A 10 13.80 22.56 -8.77
C THR A 10 14.52 23.40 -9.83
N GLU A 11 14.68 22.87 -11.06
CA GLU A 11 15.27 23.59 -12.19
C GLU A 11 14.39 24.78 -12.59
N TYR A 12 13.08 24.59 -12.68
CA TYR A 12 12.13 25.65 -13.01
C TYR A 12 12.18 26.80 -11.98
N ILE A 13 12.18 26.49 -10.67
CA ILE A 13 12.31 27.50 -9.61
C ILE A 13 13.64 28.25 -9.77
N ARG A 14 14.75 27.54 -9.97
CA ARG A 14 16.09 28.15 -10.14
C ARG A 14 16.16 29.09 -11.33
N GLU A 15 15.53 28.75 -12.45
CA GLU A 15 15.52 29.55 -13.66
C GLU A 15 14.60 30.78 -13.56
N ARG A 16 13.51 30.70 -12.80
CA ARG A 16 12.46 31.74 -12.76
C ARG A 16 12.55 32.65 -11.56
N LEU A 17 13.12 32.21 -10.46
CA LEU A 17 13.24 32.99 -9.24
C LEU A 17 14.49 33.86 -9.33
N GLY A 18 14.32 35.16 -9.65
CA GLY A 18 15.41 36.15 -9.60
C GLY A 18 15.71 36.63 -8.19
N ALA A 19 16.76 37.45 -8.05
CA ALA A 19 17.12 38.10 -6.78
C ALA A 19 15.94 38.91 -6.22
N GLY A 20 15.63 38.73 -4.94
CA GLY A 20 14.47 39.35 -4.27
C GLY A 20 13.13 38.65 -4.57
N GLY A 21 13.13 37.59 -5.40
CA GLY A 21 11.92 36.82 -5.70
C GLY A 21 11.33 36.12 -4.47
N VAL A 22 10.01 35.86 -4.52
CA VAL A 22 9.29 35.20 -3.42
C VAL A 22 8.59 33.97 -3.95
N LEU A 23 8.93 32.78 -3.45
CA LEU A 23 8.19 31.54 -3.68
C LEU A 23 7.09 31.41 -2.63
N GLY A 24 5.82 31.53 -3.04
CA GLY A 24 4.67 31.34 -2.16
C GLY A 24 4.25 29.86 -2.11
N MET A 25 3.97 29.35 -0.92
CA MET A 25 3.46 27.99 -0.70
C MET A 25 2.66 27.91 0.60
N ASP A 26 1.79 26.91 0.71
CA ASP A 26 1.21 26.54 2.00
C ASP A 26 2.14 25.55 2.71
N ALA A 27 2.81 26.01 3.76
CA ALA A 27 3.77 25.19 4.52
C ALA A 27 3.12 23.99 5.25
N ARG A 28 1.77 23.96 5.36
CA ARG A 28 1.04 22.83 5.95
C ARG A 28 0.84 21.68 4.97
N THR A 29 1.00 21.92 3.66
CA THR A 29 0.82 20.92 2.61
C THR A 29 2.14 20.42 2.02
N CYS A 30 3.27 20.90 2.52
CA CYS A 30 4.61 20.53 2.09
C CYS A 30 5.33 19.77 3.19
N ALA A 31 5.91 18.61 2.87
CA ALA A 31 6.77 17.90 3.81
C ALA A 31 7.96 18.76 4.24
N ALA A 32 8.35 18.69 5.51
CA ALA A 32 9.40 19.53 6.06
C ALA A 32 10.74 19.36 5.34
N GLN A 33 11.12 18.12 4.96
CA GLN A 33 12.34 17.86 4.20
C GLN A 33 12.33 18.63 2.88
N THR A 34 11.30 18.47 2.07
CA THR A 34 11.15 19.18 0.78
C THR A 34 11.09 20.69 0.94
N GLY A 35 10.35 21.17 1.95
CA GLY A 35 10.27 22.60 2.25
C GLY A 35 11.60 23.21 2.63
N MET A 36 12.41 22.50 3.42
CA MET A 36 13.77 22.94 3.79
C MET A 36 14.73 22.94 2.59
N GLU A 37 14.58 21.98 1.67
CA GLU A 37 15.33 21.97 0.41
C GLU A 37 14.98 23.19 -0.44
N TRP A 38 13.70 23.55 -0.52
CA TRP A 38 13.22 24.72 -1.28
C TRP A 38 13.63 26.04 -0.60
N ILE A 39 13.65 26.11 0.73
CA ILE A 39 14.20 27.28 1.45
C ILE A 39 15.66 27.52 1.02
N LYS A 40 16.50 26.48 1.12
CA LYS A 40 17.92 26.57 0.71
C LYS A 40 18.07 26.95 -0.78
N LEU A 41 17.24 26.39 -1.65
CA LEU A 41 17.26 26.70 -3.08
C LEU A 41 16.91 28.16 -3.34
N THR A 42 15.84 28.67 -2.73
CA THR A 42 15.38 30.05 -2.94
C THR A 42 16.38 31.07 -2.37
N GLU A 43 16.96 30.80 -1.21
CA GLU A 43 18.04 31.62 -0.62
C GLU A 43 19.28 31.67 -1.51
N ALA A 44 19.68 30.54 -2.11
CA ALA A 44 20.80 30.48 -3.07
C ALA A 44 20.53 31.28 -4.36
N CYS A 45 19.26 31.50 -4.72
CA CYS A 45 18.86 32.37 -5.83
C CYS A 45 18.68 33.84 -5.40
N GLY A 46 18.98 34.20 -4.13
CA GLY A 46 18.75 35.54 -3.59
C GLY A 46 17.29 35.88 -3.33
N GLY A 47 16.43 34.88 -3.24
CA GLY A 47 15.00 35.00 -2.96
C GLY A 47 14.64 34.51 -1.56
N ARG A 48 13.34 34.33 -1.30
CA ARG A 48 12.81 33.79 -0.03
C ARG A 48 11.54 32.99 -0.25
N ILE A 49 11.17 32.13 0.74
CA ILE A 49 9.86 31.45 0.80
C ILE A 49 8.87 32.27 1.63
N LYS A 50 7.60 32.27 1.19
CA LYS A 50 6.42 32.70 1.96
C LYS A 50 5.55 31.47 2.22
N GLY A 51 5.60 30.92 3.45
CA GLY A 51 4.96 29.66 3.83
C GLY A 51 3.47 29.76 4.24
N ASP A 52 2.92 30.98 4.27
CA ASP A 52 1.52 31.27 4.60
C ASP A 52 0.67 31.69 3.37
N PHE A 53 1.14 31.33 2.17
CA PHE A 53 0.43 31.60 0.92
C PHE A 53 -0.50 30.43 0.59
N MET A 54 -1.80 30.63 0.75
CA MET A 54 -2.84 29.61 0.61
C MET A 54 -3.85 29.95 -0.50
N PRO A 55 -3.44 30.01 -1.78
CA PRO A 55 -4.31 30.43 -2.87
C PRO A 55 -5.50 29.48 -3.10
N VAL A 56 -5.37 28.21 -2.78
CA VAL A 56 -6.45 27.22 -2.90
C VAL A 56 -7.65 27.60 -2.04
N GLN A 57 -7.47 28.17 -0.85
CA GLN A 57 -8.57 28.58 0.01
C GLN A 57 -9.39 29.73 -0.59
N GLU A 58 -8.74 30.59 -1.38
CA GLU A 58 -9.39 31.72 -2.04
C GLU A 58 -10.08 31.30 -3.36
N LEU A 59 -9.50 30.35 -4.08
CA LEU A 59 -9.95 29.93 -5.40
C LEU A 59 -11.04 28.85 -5.34
N TRP A 60 -10.94 27.93 -4.41
CA TRP A 60 -11.89 26.81 -4.27
C TRP A 60 -13.10 27.21 -3.42
N LYS A 61 -14.10 27.81 -4.05
CA LYS A 61 -15.27 28.39 -3.38
C LYS A 61 -16.22 27.37 -2.74
N ASP A 62 -16.33 26.20 -3.33
CA ASP A 62 -17.18 25.07 -2.90
C ASP A 62 -16.37 23.98 -2.19
N ARG A 63 -15.23 24.35 -1.59
CA ARG A 63 -14.39 23.43 -0.85
C ARG A 63 -15.19 22.71 0.24
N PRO A 64 -15.16 21.35 0.32
CA PRO A 64 -15.82 20.61 1.37
C PRO A 64 -15.24 20.95 2.74
N ALA A 65 -16.05 20.76 3.77
CA ALA A 65 -15.62 20.91 5.15
C ALA A 65 -14.47 19.96 5.48
N PHE A 66 -13.69 20.31 6.51
CA PHE A 66 -12.64 19.44 7.01
C PHE A 66 -13.23 18.08 7.43
N PRO A 67 -12.68 16.95 6.99
CA PRO A 67 -13.21 15.63 7.31
C PRO A 67 -13.34 15.42 8.82
N ALA A 68 -14.46 14.86 9.24
CA ALA A 68 -14.76 14.60 10.65
C ALA A 68 -15.61 13.33 10.81
N SER A 69 -15.22 12.24 10.14
CA SER A 69 -15.87 10.94 10.27
C SER A 69 -15.86 10.44 11.73
N LYS A 70 -16.76 9.53 12.07
CA LYS A 70 -16.75 8.90 13.39
C LYS A 70 -15.55 7.96 13.49
N ALA A 71 -14.82 8.11 14.60
CA ALA A 71 -13.77 7.16 14.93
C ALA A 71 -14.38 5.88 15.52
N TYR A 72 -13.70 4.77 15.30
CA TYR A 72 -13.98 3.50 15.96
C TYR A 72 -12.68 2.84 16.44
N GLU A 73 -12.79 2.04 17.47
CA GLU A 73 -11.65 1.29 18.01
C GLU A 73 -11.49 -0.05 17.31
N LEU A 74 -10.25 -0.39 16.99
CA LEU A 74 -9.91 -1.72 16.53
C LEU A 74 -9.70 -2.63 17.76
N GLU A 75 -10.65 -3.54 17.99
CA GLU A 75 -10.64 -4.44 19.12
C GLU A 75 -9.35 -5.27 19.20
N LEU A 76 -8.95 -5.64 20.41
CA LEU A 76 -7.71 -6.40 20.67
C LEU A 76 -7.65 -7.74 19.91
N LYS A 77 -8.81 -8.40 19.67
CA LYS A 77 -8.87 -9.63 18.87
C LYS A 77 -8.42 -9.42 17.40
N TYR A 78 -8.40 -8.17 16.92
CA TYR A 78 -7.90 -7.81 15.60
C TYR A 78 -6.50 -7.18 15.69
N SER A 79 -6.29 -6.23 16.61
CA SER A 79 -5.01 -5.50 16.72
C SER A 79 -3.89 -6.30 17.40
N GLY A 80 -4.23 -7.29 18.22
CA GLY A 80 -3.28 -8.17 18.92
C GLY A 80 -2.40 -7.50 19.98
N GLU A 81 -2.35 -6.16 20.01
CA GLU A 81 -1.55 -5.38 20.96
C GLU A 81 -2.36 -4.15 21.42
N SER A 82 -2.34 -3.87 22.72
CA SER A 82 -3.04 -2.73 23.28
C SER A 82 -2.39 -1.40 22.87
N ARG A 83 -3.17 -0.29 22.91
CA ARG A 83 -2.60 1.04 22.68
C ARG A 83 -1.62 1.44 23.78
N GLU A 84 -1.84 0.98 25.01
CA GLU A 84 -0.94 1.21 26.15
C GLU A 84 0.44 0.59 25.89
N ASP A 85 0.50 -0.67 25.44
CA ASP A 85 1.73 -1.36 25.10
C ASP A 85 2.47 -0.66 23.93
N LYS A 86 1.75 -0.27 22.89
CA LYS A 86 2.32 0.47 21.76
C LYS A 86 2.90 1.82 22.19
N ILE A 87 2.17 2.59 23.00
CA ILE A 87 2.64 3.85 23.56
C ILE A 87 3.90 3.63 24.42
N HIS A 88 3.92 2.57 25.23
CA HIS A 88 5.08 2.24 26.04
C HIS A 88 6.32 1.95 25.18
N ARG A 89 6.18 1.18 24.10
CA ARG A 89 7.27 0.94 23.13
C ARG A 89 7.79 2.23 22.49
N ILE A 90 6.88 3.17 22.14
CA ILE A 90 7.28 4.48 21.60
C ILE A 90 8.10 5.26 22.63
N TYR A 91 7.70 5.28 23.92
CA TYR A 91 8.48 5.93 24.96
C TYR A 91 9.87 5.30 25.14
N GLN A 92 10.02 3.99 25.01
CA GLN A 92 11.33 3.31 25.05
C GLN A 92 12.25 3.77 23.90
N GLU A 93 11.70 3.92 22.70
CA GLU A 93 12.45 4.47 21.55
C GLU A 93 12.81 5.94 21.76
N MET A 94 11.90 6.74 22.35
CA MET A 94 12.17 8.13 22.69
C MET A 94 13.31 8.23 23.72
N GLU A 95 13.34 7.39 24.73
CA GLU A 95 14.42 7.32 25.72
C GLU A 95 15.76 7.00 25.04
N THR A 96 15.78 5.97 24.18
CA THR A 96 16.96 5.58 23.41
C THR A 96 17.47 6.71 22.50
N ALA A 97 16.55 7.49 21.92
CA ALA A 97 16.86 8.64 21.08
C ALA A 97 17.15 9.93 21.85
N HIS A 98 17.02 9.92 23.19
CA HIS A 98 17.08 11.10 24.06
C HIS A 98 16.07 12.19 23.68
N ALA A 99 14.89 11.79 23.20
CA ALA A 99 13.81 12.67 22.81
C ALA A 99 12.84 12.90 23.99
N ALA A 100 12.67 14.14 24.40
CA ALA A 100 11.70 14.50 25.43
C ALA A 100 10.26 14.61 24.87
N TYR A 101 10.14 14.98 23.59
CA TYR A 101 8.87 15.06 22.85
C TYR A 101 9.01 14.30 21.53
N HIS A 102 7.88 13.73 21.06
CA HIS A 102 7.81 13.15 19.71
C HIS A 102 6.52 13.57 19.03
N ALA A 103 6.63 14.25 17.89
CA ALA A 103 5.49 14.70 17.10
C ALA A 103 5.29 13.81 15.89
N VAL A 104 4.10 13.20 15.78
CA VAL A 104 3.69 12.31 14.69
C VAL A 104 2.60 12.98 13.88
N ALA A 105 2.75 13.00 12.55
CA ALA A 105 1.79 13.58 11.62
C ALA A 105 1.26 12.57 10.58
N SER A 106 1.87 11.39 10.46
CA SER A 106 1.37 10.35 9.58
C SER A 106 0.14 9.66 10.19
N LEU A 107 -0.97 9.70 9.44
CA LEU A 107 -2.28 9.25 9.92
C LEU A 107 -2.28 7.75 10.23
N ASP A 108 -1.63 6.95 9.39
CA ASP A 108 -1.48 5.50 9.58
C ASP A 108 -0.73 5.18 10.89
N ASP A 109 0.37 5.89 11.17
CA ASP A 109 1.13 5.71 12.40
C ASP A 109 0.27 6.05 13.63
N ILE A 110 -0.46 7.17 13.59
CA ILE A 110 -1.35 7.61 14.67
C ILE A 110 -2.46 6.58 14.90
N CYS A 111 -3.11 6.15 13.82
CA CYS A 111 -4.21 5.19 13.88
C CYS A 111 -3.73 3.81 14.36
N TRP A 112 -2.53 3.38 13.95
CA TRP A 112 -1.93 2.14 14.44
C TRP A 112 -1.58 2.21 15.92
N ILE A 113 -0.88 3.27 16.37
CA ILE A 113 -0.48 3.46 17.78
C ILE A 113 -1.70 3.43 18.69
N LEU A 114 -2.78 4.13 18.32
CA LEU A 114 -3.95 4.32 19.16
C LEU A 114 -5.04 3.25 18.97
N ASN A 115 -4.85 2.28 18.09
CA ASN A 115 -5.89 1.31 17.68
C ASN A 115 -7.19 2.01 17.25
N LEU A 116 -7.08 3.16 16.60
CA LEU A 116 -8.22 3.93 16.08
C LEU A 116 -8.31 3.81 14.57
N ARG A 117 -9.53 3.83 14.06
CA ARG A 117 -9.83 3.92 12.62
C ARG A 117 -10.94 4.92 12.38
N GLY A 118 -11.11 5.35 11.14
CA GLY A 118 -12.20 6.23 10.69
C GLY A 118 -12.15 6.39 9.18
N ASP A 119 -13.10 7.12 8.61
CA ASP A 119 -13.35 7.16 7.17
C ASP A 119 -13.05 8.56 6.60
N ASP A 120 -11.96 9.21 7.06
CA ASP A 120 -11.60 10.57 6.58
C ASP A 120 -10.90 10.56 5.23
N VAL A 121 -10.28 9.44 4.86
CA VAL A 121 -9.59 9.24 3.58
C VAL A 121 -10.17 8.00 2.91
N ALA A 122 -10.63 8.13 1.68
CA ALA A 122 -11.15 6.99 0.92
C ALA A 122 -10.09 5.88 0.79
N CYS A 123 -10.50 4.64 0.92
CA CYS A 123 -9.67 3.45 0.83
C CYS A 123 -8.55 3.34 1.89
N ASN A 124 -8.52 4.28 2.84
CA ASN A 124 -7.56 4.26 3.95
C ASN A 124 -8.27 4.63 5.26
N PRO A 125 -8.60 3.67 6.12
CA PRO A 125 -9.46 3.88 7.29
C PRO A 125 -8.76 4.61 8.43
N VAL A 126 -8.46 5.89 8.23
CA VAL A 126 -7.76 6.77 9.16
C VAL A 126 -8.59 7.97 9.58
N ILE A 127 -8.19 8.63 10.65
CA ILE A 127 -8.73 9.94 11.10
C ILE A 127 -7.69 11.04 10.89
N MET A 128 -8.13 12.23 10.52
CA MET A 128 -7.28 13.41 10.46
C MET A 128 -6.87 13.84 11.87
N ALA A 129 -5.59 13.67 12.19
CA ALA A 129 -5.05 13.92 13.52
C ALA A 129 -3.55 14.25 13.49
N TYR A 130 -3.08 14.83 14.60
CA TYR A 130 -1.67 14.83 15.00
C TYR A 130 -1.55 14.18 16.37
N LEU A 131 -0.38 13.62 16.66
CA LEU A 131 -0.08 13.04 17.96
C LEU A 131 1.21 13.67 18.50
N LEU A 132 1.22 14.04 19.79
CA LEU A 132 2.39 14.56 20.47
C LEU A 132 2.62 13.80 21.77
N PHE A 133 3.68 13.02 21.81
CA PHE A 133 4.20 12.45 23.05
C PHE A 133 4.94 13.53 23.83
N THR A 134 4.65 13.62 25.11
CA THR A 134 5.29 14.54 26.07
C THR A 134 5.80 13.73 27.26
N PRO A 135 6.64 14.28 28.13
CA PRO A 135 7.10 13.55 29.33
C PRO A 135 5.98 13.04 30.26
N ASN A 136 4.78 13.60 30.18
CA ASN A 136 3.73 13.33 31.17
C ASN A 136 2.40 12.84 30.58
N ALA A 137 2.21 12.96 29.27
CA ALA A 137 0.95 12.59 28.61
C ALA A 137 1.13 12.49 27.09
N VAL A 138 0.18 11.84 26.45
CA VAL A 138 0.04 11.81 24.98
C VAL A 138 -1.10 12.74 24.59
N TYR A 139 -0.86 13.68 23.68
CA TYR A 139 -1.89 14.61 23.18
C TYR A 139 -2.32 14.20 21.78
N LEU A 140 -3.62 13.93 21.61
CA LEU A 140 -4.25 13.65 20.32
C LEU A 140 -4.98 14.91 19.84
N TYR A 141 -4.47 15.50 18.77
CA TYR A 141 -5.04 16.72 18.17
C TYR A 141 -5.96 16.34 17.02
N THR A 142 -7.27 16.47 17.25
CA THR A 142 -8.30 16.12 16.26
C THR A 142 -9.63 16.78 16.63
N GLU A 143 -10.67 16.55 15.84
CA GLU A 143 -12.04 17.00 16.15
C GLU A 143 -12.68 16.08 17.21
N GLU A 144 -12.98 16.62 18.37
CA GLU A 144 -13.51 15.87 19.52
C GLU A 144 -14.87 15.19 19.23
N SER A 145 -15.63 15.74 18.30
CA SER A 145 -16.94 15.22 17.88
C SER A 145 -16.90 13.84 17.24
N ARG A 146 -15.72 13.35 16.89
CA ARG A 146 -15.49 12.01 16.33
C ARG A 146 -15.75 10.89 17.32
N PHE A 147 -15.56 11.16 18.60
CA PHE A 147 -15.53 10.16 19.67
C PHE A 147 -16.84 10.13 20.45
N THR A 148 -17.27 8.93 20.83
CA THR A 148 -18.32 8.72 21.83
C THR A 148 -17.81 9.09 23.22
N GLN A 149 -18.71 9.27 24.19
CA GLN A 149 -18.28 9.54 25.57
C GLN A 149 -17.49 8.37 26.18
N ALA A 150 -17.86 7.12 25.83
CA ALA A 150 -17.12 5.94 26.26
C ALA A 150 -15.67 5.96 25.73
N MET A 151 -15.47 6.15 24.42
CA MET A 151 -14.14 6.25 23.82
C MET A 151 -13.29 7.37 24.44
N LYS A 152 -13.92 8.53 24.77
CA LYS A 152 -13.20 9.63 25.44
C LYS A 152 -12.72 9.21 26.82
N ALA A 153 -13.54 8.48 27.57
CA ALA A 153 -13.17 7.97 28.89
C ALA A 153 -12.04 6.96 28.80
N ASP A 154 -12.11 6.03 27.83
CA ASP A 154 -11.07 5.01 27.60
C ASP A 154 -9.74 5.64 27.16
N LEU A 155 -9.76 6.61 26.26
CA LEU A 155 -8.57 7.37 25.87
C LEU A 155 -7.95 8.11 27.07
N ALA A 156 -8.78 8.75 27.91
CA ALA A 156 -8.30 9.45 29.09
C ALA A 156 -7.71 8.49 30.15
N GLN A 157 -8.28 7.30 30.30
CA GLN A 157 -7.76 6.25 31.16
C GLN A 157 -6.36 5.79 30.72
N ASP A 158 -6.13 5.71 29.41
CA ASP A 158 -4.83 5.35 28.81
C ASP A 158 -3.85 6.56 28.74
N GLY A 159 -4.16 7.68 29.42
CA GLY A 159 -3.29 8.87 29.49
C GLY A 159 -3.31 9.75 28.26
N ILE A 160 -4.28 9.57 27.34
CA ILE A 160 -4.41 10.33 26.11
C ILE A 160 -5.37 11.51 26.32
N GLN A 161 -4.92 12.71 25.98
CA GLN A 161 -5.72 13.94 26.11
C GLN A 161 -6.09 14.48 24.73
N LEU A 162 -7.38 14.66 24.49
CA LEU A 162 -7.89 15.26 23.25
C LEU A 162 -7.65 16.78 23.24
N ARG A 163 -7.21 17.30 22.09
CA ARG A 163 -6.98 18.72 21.84
C ARG A 163 -7.47 19.13 20.46
N PRO A 164 -7.84 20.41 20.26
CA PRO A 164 -8.22 20.92 18.93
C PRO A 164 -7.11 20.71 17.90
N TYR A 165 -7.47 20.28 16.68
CA TYR A 165 -6.56 19.87 15.62
C TYR A 165 -5.38 20.82 15.40
N ASN A 166 -5.62 22.12 15.28
CA ASN A 166 -4.57 23.12 15.02
C ASN A 166 -3.77 23.56 16.26
N GLN A 167 -4.11 23.08 17.45
CA GLN A 167 -3.45 23.54 18.68
C GLN A 167 -2.00 23.03 18.77
N ILE A 168 -1.65 21.94 18.10
CA ILE A 168 -0.29 21.38 18.10
C ILE A 168 0.80 22.42 17.75
N TYR A 169 0.50 23.32 16.81
CA TYR A 169 1.43 24.38 16.41
C TYR A 169 1.74 25.35 17.56
N ALA A 170 0.72 25.69 18.35
CA ALA A 170 0.88 26.56 19.53
C ALA A 170 1.62 25.82 20.66
N ASP A 171 1.29 24.56 20.87
CA ASP A 171 1.91 23.74 21.92
C ASP A 171 3.41 23.53 21.65
N LEU A 172 3.81 23.28 20.40
CA LEU A 172 5.23 23.24 20.04
C LEU A 172 5.92 24.59 20.24
N ARG A 173 5.30 25.70 19.82
CA ARG A 173 5.86 27.05 20.07
C ARG A 173 6.02 27.36 21.56
N SER A 174 5.18 26.79 22.44
CA SER A 174 5.26 26.96 23.88
C SER A 174 6.52 26.35 24.53
N LEU A 175 7.30 25.59 23.77
CA LEU A 175 8.60 25.05 24.19
C LEU A 175 9.72 26.10 24.15
N ALA A 176 9.43 27.34 23.68
CA ALA A 176 10.41 28.42 23.63
C ALA A 176 11.02 28.70 25.03
N GLY A 177 12.35 28.85 25.05
CA GLY A 177 13.11 29.05 26.30
C GLY A 177 13.33 27.79 27.13
N LYS A 178 12.78 26.64 26.74
CA LYS A 178 13.06 25.34 27.38
C LYS A 178 14.23 24.65 26.69
N LYS A 179 15.17 24.14 27.48
CA LYS A 179 16.20 23.24 26.96
C LYS A 179 15.60 21.85 26.87
N THR A 180 15.17 21.46 25.67
CA THR A 180 14.45 20.20 25.43
C THR A 180 14.74 19.67 24.04
N SER A 181 14.27 18.46 23.72
CA SER A 181 14.43 17.82 22.41
C SER A 181 13.08 17.37 21.86
N VAL A 182 12.89 17.49 20.54
CA VAL A 182 11.67 17.08 19.81
C VAL A 182 12.05 16.17 18.66
N TRP A 183 11.56 14.94 18.67
CA TRP A 183 11.71 13.98 17.56
C TRP A 183 10.64 14.23 16.50
N MET A 184 11.05 14.35 15.24
CA MET A 184 10.18 14.50 14.08
C MET A 184 10.73 13.75 12.87
N ASP A 185 9.85 13.06 12.14
CA ASP A 185 10.16 12.53 10.83
C ASP A 185 9.96 13.63 9.77
N MET A 186 11.03 14.16 9.24
CA MET A 186 11.04 15.26 8.28
C MET A 186 10.33 14.95 6.95
N LYS A 187 10.17 13.66 6.60
CA LYS A 187 9.46 13.22 5.41
C LYS A 187 7.94 13.20 5.63
N ARG A 188 7.48 13.13 6.88
CA ARG A 188 6.08 12.92 7.25
C ARG A 188 5.44 14.13 7.94
N VAL A 189 6.20 14.93 8.70
CA VAL A 189 5.69 16.19 9.25
C VAL A 189 5.69 17.29 8.17
N ASN A 190 4.72 18.20 8.23
CA ASN A 190 4.71 19.35 7.35
C ASN A 190 5.70 20.45 7.80
N LEU A 191 6.08 21.32 6.86
CA LEU A 191 7.04 22.39 7.11
C LEU A 191 6.58 23.36 8.21
N ALA A 192 5.29 23.71 8.26
CA ALA A 192 4.77 24.61 9.29
C ALA A 192 4.88 24.00 10.70
N LEU A 193 4.68 22.68 10.83
CA LEU A 193 4.84 21.98 12.10
C LEU A 193 6.31 21.98 12.54
N PHE A 194 7.23 21.66 11.62
CA PHE A 194 8.66 21.70 11.88
C PHE A 194 9.13 23.11 12.29
N GLN A 195 8.69 24.17 11.59
CA GLN A 195 9.00 25.55 11.92
C GLN A 195 8.34 26.06 13.21
N SER A 196 7.39 25.31 13.78
CA SER A 196 6.80 25.62 15.08
C SER A 196 7.67 25.17 16.26
N VAL A 197 8.69 24.33 16.03
CA VAL A 197 9.69 23.98 17.03
C VAL A 197 10.64 25.17 17.22
N PRO A 198 10.79 25.72 18.44
CA PRO A 198 11.67 26.86 18.68
C PRO A 198 13.13 26.47 18.50
N GLU A 199 13.99 27.42 18.08
CA GLU A 199 15.44 27.23 17.92
C GLU A 199 16.14 26.83 19.24
N THR A 200 15.52 27.10 20.41
CA THR A 200 16.03 26.68 21.71
C THR A 200 15.84 25.20 22.01
N ALA A 201 15.00 24.50 21.23
CA ALA A 201 14.80 23.07 21.33
C ALA A 201 15.61 22.33 20.26
N GLU A 202 16.24 21.23 20.65
CA GLU A 202 16.92 20.33 19.71
C GLU A 202 15.91 19.56 18.87
N CYS A 203 16.02 19.58 17.55
CA CYS A 203 15.18 18.77 16.67
C CYS A 203 15.93 17.48 16.28
N ILE A 204 15.38 16.33 16.71
CA ILE A 204 15.88 15.00 16.37
C ILE A 204 15.16 14.54 15.09
N CYS A 205 15.84 14.69 13.94
CA CYS A 205 15.29 14.36 12.63
C CYS A 205 15.54 12.87 12.29
N LYS A 206 14.63 12.00 12.69
CA LYS A 206 14.68 10.55 12.42
C LYS A 206 13.31 10.05 11.95
N GLU A 207 13.28 8.91 11.27
CA GLU A 207 12.04 8.20 10.93
C GLU A 207 11.23 7.87 12.18
N ASN A 208 9.91 7.90 12.08
CA ASN A 208 9.03 7.51 13.21
C ASN A 208 9.29 6.04 13.57
N PRO A 209 9.46 5.69 14.84
CA PRO A 209 9.69 4.29 15.25
C PRO A 209 8.49 3.39 14.91
N SER A 210 7.27 3.94 14.89
CA SER A 210 6.04 3.26 14.49
C SER A 210 6.07 2.70 13.06
N VAL A 211 6.87 3.29 12.15
CA VAL A 211 6.99 2.79 10.76
C VAL A 211 7.48 1.34 10.73
N HIS A 212 8.53 1.05 11.45
CA HIS A 212 9.06 -0.31 11.55
C HIS A 212 8.16 -1.21 12.42
N MET A 213 7.67 -0.69 13.55
CA MET A 213 6.84 -1.46 14.48
C MET A 213 5.57 -2.01 13.84
N LYS A 214 4.88 -1.24 12.97
CA LYS A 214 3.66 -1.70 12.28
C LYS A 214 3.93 -2.58 11.07
N ALA A 215 5.11 -2.45 10.45
CA ALA A 215 5.50 -3.28 9.32
C ALA A 215 5.70 -4.75 9.73
N VAL A 216 6.19 -5.01 10.95
CA VAL A 216 6.32 -6.34 11.53
C VAL A 216 5.02 -6.70 12.23
N LYS A 217 4.15 -7.43 11.54
CA LYS A 217 2.84 -7.83 12.04
C LYS A 217 2.97 -8.80 13.20
N ASN A 218 2.18 -8.58 14.25
CA ASN A 218 2.13 -9.48 15.39
C ASN A 218 1.38 -10.79 15.07
N PRO A 219 1.46 -11.83 15.90
CA PRO A 219 0.84 -13.13 15.61
C PRO A 219 -0.68 -13.08 15.38
N THR A 220 -1.39 -12.14 16.04
CA THR A 220 -2.84 -11.96 15.86
C THR A 220 -3.15 -11.33 14.51
N GLU A 221 -2.43 -10.27 14.14
CA GLU A 221 -2.57 -9.62 12.82
C GLU A 221 -2.28 -10.63 11.70
N LEU A 222 -1.21 -11.43 11.81
CA LEU A 222 -0.88 -12.46 10.82
C LEU A 222 -1.94 -13.57 10.73
N ALA A 223 -2.51 -14.00 11.85
CA ALA A 223 -3.59 -14.99 11.85
C ALA A 223 -4.83 -14.44 11.13
N ASN A 224 -5.21 -13.21 11.43
CA ASN A 224 -6.34 -12.51 10.79
C ASN A 224 -6.09 -12.30 9.30
N LEU A 225 -4.89 -11.88 8.88
CA LEU A 225 -4.53 -11.72 7.46
C LEU A 225 -4.64 -13.04 6.70
N ARG A 226 -4.12 -14.15 7.26
CA ARG A 226 -4.23 -15.48 6.63
C ARG A 226 -5.67 -15.93 6.45
N ASP A 227 -6.55 -15.55 7.37
CA ASP A 227 -7.96 -15.90 7.34
C ASP A 227 -8.72 -15.05 6.30
N VAL A 228 -8.55 -13.74 6.32
CA VAL A 228 -9.25 -12.84 5.39
C VAL A 228 -8.83 -13.07 3.93
N HIS A 229 -7.58 -13.46 3.67
CA HIS A 229 -7.13 -13.78 2.32
C HIS A 229 -7.80 -15.04 1.73
N ILE A 230 -8.34 -15.93 2.56
CA ILE A 230 -9.16 -17.05 2.08
C ILE A 230 -10.52 -16.51 1.58
N ASP A 231 -11.17 -15.65 2.37
CA ASP A 231 -12.47 -15.08 2.01
C ASP A 231 -12.37 -14.19 0.76
N ASP A 232 -11.34 -13.35 0.69
CA ASP A 232 -11.11 -12.50 -0.47
C ASP A 232 -10.70 -13.31 -1.71
N GLY A 233 -9.87 -14.34 -1.52
CA GLY A 233 -9.52 -15.31 -2.57
C GLY A 233 -10.73 -16.04 -3.14
N LEU A 234 -11.73 -16.34 -2.31
CA LEU A 234 -13.01 -16.89 -2.76
C LEU A 234 -13.79 -15.88 -3.62
N ALA A 235 -13.83 -14.60 -3.23
CA ALA A 235 -14.48 -13.56 -4.01
C ALA A 235 -13.86 -13.42 -5.41
N VAL A 236 -12.52 -13.35 -5.49
CA VAL A 236 -11.81 -13.26 -6.77
C VAL A 236 -11.96 -14.54 -7.60
N THR A 237 -11.99 -15.72 -6.97
CA THR A 237 -12.22 -17.00 -7.67
C THR A 237 -13.64 -17.08 -8.25
N LYS A 238 -14.66 -16.62 -7.51
CA LYS A 238 -16.06 -16.53 -8.00
C LYS A 238 -16.18 -15.48 -9.11
N PHE A 239 -15.46 -14.39 -9.01
CA PHE A 239 -15.35 -13.40 -10.08
C PHE A 239 -14.77 -14.04 -11.36
N MET A 240 -13.67 -14.79 -11.26
CA MET A 240 -13.08 -15.51 -12.39
C MET A 240 -14.09 -16.49 -13.02
N TYR A 241 -14.82 -17.25 -12.19
CA TYR A 241 -15.87 -18.15 -12.65
C TYR A 241 -16.96 -17.40 -13.42
N TRP A 242 -17.48 -16.32 -12.85
CA TRP A 242 -18.47 -15.47 -13.50
C TRP A 242 -17.96 -14.90 -14.82
N LEU A 243 -16.76 -14.32 -14.82
CA LEU A 243 -16.15 -13.70 -15.99
C LEU A 243 -16.00 -14.69 -17.15
N LYS A 244 -15.41 -15.87 -16.88
CA LYS A 244 -15.22 -16.92 -17.89
C LYS A 244 -16.55 -17.43 -18.46
N ASN A 245 -17.57 -17.60 -17.65
CA ASN A 245 -18.88 -18.04 -18.11
C ASN A 245 -19.65 -16.94 -18.85
N THR A 246 -19.55 -15.70 -18.41
CA THR A 246 -20.15 -14.55 -19.08
C THR A 246 -19.58 -14.39 -20.49
N MET A 247 -18.26 -14.49 -20.67
CA MET A 247 -17.64 -14.41 -21.99
C MET A 247 -18.13 -15.50 -22.97
N LYS A 248 -18.47 -16.70 -22.49
CA LYS A 248 -19.04 -17.78 -23.31
C LYS A 248 -20.46 -17.47 -23.82
N GLN A 249 -21.18 -16.54 -23.17
CA GLN A 249 -22.55 -16.15 -23.54
C GLN A 249 -22.60 -15.03 -24.58
N TYR A 250 -21.46 -14.49 -24.98
CA TYR A 250 -21.40 -13.45 -26.00
C TYR A 250 -21.94 -13.96 -27.34
N GLU A 251 -22.91 -13.24 -27.91
CA GLU A 251 -23.44 -13.48 -29.25
C GLU A 251 -23.38 -12.18 -30.05
N ALA A 252 -22.72 -12.22 -31.20
CA ALA A 252 -22.62 -11.07 -32.08
C ALA A 252 -24.03 -10.63 -32.56
N GLY A 253 -24.34 -9.35 -32.45
CA GLY A 253 -25.62 -8.75 -32.84
C GLY A 253 -26.67 -8.73 -31.72
N ARG A 254 -26.41 -9.29 -30.55
CA ARG A 254 -27.21 -9.08 -29.34
C ARG A 254 -26.69 -7.92 -28.52
N GLU A 255 -27.56 -7.34 -27.70
CA GLU A 255 -27.19 -6.32 -26.73
C GLU A 255 -26.13 -6.90 -25.75
N TRP A 256 -25.01 -6.20 -25.60
CA TRP A 256 -23.91 -6.62 -24.78
C TRP A 256 -23.33 -5.41 -24.04
N ASN A 257 -23.37 -5.45 -22.73
CA ASN A 257 -23.01 -4.32 -21.87
C ASN A 257 -22.00 -4.69 -20.76
N VAL A 258 -21.24 -5.77 -20.94
CA VAL A 258 -20.16 -6.13 -20.02
C VAL A 258 -18.95 -5.25 -20.31
N THR A 259 -18.60 -4.39 -19.37
CA THR A 259 -17.52 -3.40 -19.48
C THR A 259 -16.52 -3.56 -18.37
N GLU A 260 -15.40 -2.85 -18.45
CA GLU A 260 -14.41 -2.75 -17.36
C GLU A 260 -15.07 -2.33 -16.04
N VAL A 261 -15.96 -1.33 -16.09
CA VAL A 261 -16.68 -0.83 -14.91
C VAL A 261 -17.63 -1.88 -14.35
N THR A 262 -18.45 -2.53 -15.19
CA THR A 262 -19.40 -3.55 -14.70
C THR A 262 -18.68 -4.78 -14.15
N ALA A 263 -17.51 -5.11 -14.66
CA ALA A 263 -16.67 -6.18 -14.12
C ALA A 263 -16.10 -5.79 -12.74
N ALA A 264 -15.60 -4.58 -12.58
CA ALA A 264 -15.15 -4.06 -11.28
C ALA A 264 -16.30 -4.05 -10.26
N GLU A 265 -17.45 -3.45 -10.60
CA GLU A 265 -18.64 -3.40 -9.75
C GLU A 265 -19.11 -4.81 -9.30
N TYR A 266 -18.98 -5.81 -10.17
CA TYR A 266 -19.32 -7.19 -9.81
C TYR A 266 -18.39 -7.78 -8.76
N LEU A 267 -17.06 -7.57 -8.91
CA LEU A 267 -16.07 -8.03 -7.93
C LEU A 267 -16.23 -7.28 -6.60
N ASP A 268 -16.40 -5.98 -6.64
CA ASP A 268 -16.62 -5.14 -5.45
C ASP A 268 -17.86 -5.57 -4.67
N ASN A 269 -18.93 -5.93 -5.41
CA ASN A 269 -20.13 -6.49 -4.80
C ASN A 269 -19.88 -7.84 -4.11
N LEU A 270 -19.07 -8.73 -4.69
CA LEU A 270 -18.68 -9.99 -4.04
C LEU A 270 -17.93 -9.74 -2.72
N ARG A 271 -16.99 -8.79 -2.71
CA ARG A 271 -16.23 -8.40 -1.51
C ARG A 271 -17.10 -7.79 -0.44
N SER A 272 -18.06 -6.95 -0.81
CA SER A 272 -18.96 -6.28 0.14
C SER A 272 -19.80 -7.24 0.99
N HIS A 273 -19.93 -8.51 0.60
CA HIS A 273 -20.62 -9.55 1.35
C HIS A 273 -19.70 -10.37 2.26
N ILE A 274 -18.39 -10.13 2.23
CA ILE A 274 -17.45 -10.79 3.15
C ILE A 274 -17.67 -10.22 4.56
N PRO A 275 -17.74 -11.07 5.59
CA PRO A 275 -17.82 -10.61 6.98
C PRO A 275 -16.69 -9.62 7.30
N ASP A 276 -17.02 -8.60 8.09
CA ASP A 276 -16.07 -7.56 8.55
C ASP A 276 -15.54 -6.62 7.43
N TYR A 277 -16.07 -6.69 6.21
CA TYR A 277 -15.75 -5.73 5.14
C TYR A 277 -16.08 -4.30 5.56
N LYS A 278 -15.21 -3.37 5.23
CA LYS A 278 -15.35 -1.93 5.47
C LYS A 278 -15.49 -1.13 4.18
N GLU A 279 -14.51 -1.21 3.33
CA GLU A 279 -14.43 -0.52 2.05
C GLU A 279 -13.39 -1.20 1.14
N LEU A 280 -13.19 -0.71 -0.05
CA LEU A 280 -12.08 -1.11 -0.92
C LEU A 280 -10.75 -0.64 -0.30
N SER A 281 -9.65 -1.37 -0.55
CA SER A 281 -8.30 -0.92 -0.17
C SER A 281 -7.73 0.12 -1.15
N PHE A 282 -8.27 0.14 -2.37
CA PHE A 282 -8.08 1.14 -3.44
C PHE A 282 -9.16 0.94 -4.51
N ASP A 283 -9.34 1.94 -5.38
CA ASP A 283 -10.30 1.83 -6.48
C ASP A 283 -9.91 0.67 -7.41
N THR A 284 -10.83 -0.27 -7.63
CA THR A 284 -10.58 -1.47 -8.43
C THR A 284 -10.14 -1.10 -9.85
N ILE A 285 -8.94 -1.53 -10.23
CA ILE A 285 -8.41 -1.43 -11.58
C ILE A 285 -8.96 -2.61 -12.38
N SER A 286 -9.78 -2.33 -13.38
CA SER A 286 -10.29 -3.31 -14.34
C SER A 286 -9.93 -2.80 -15.73
N ALA A 287 -8.92 -3.38 -16.35
CA ALA A 287 -8.28 -2.84 -17.55
C ALA A 287 -8.20 -3.88 -18.67
N TYR A 288 -8.89 -3.61 -19.80
CA TYR A 288 -8.99 -4.50 -20.94
C TYR A 288 -8.11 -4.03 -22.09
N GLY A 289 -7.37 -4.97 -22.71
CA GLY A 289 -6.54 -4.69 -23.87
C GLY A 289 -5.52 -3.58 -23.60
N GLU A 290 -5.51 -2.54 -24.44
CA GLU A 290 -4.55 -1.42 -24.38
C GLU A 290 -4.64 -0.59 -23.08
N ASN A 291 -5.80 -0.54 -22.44
CA ASN A 291 -5.99 0.17 -21.18
C ASN A 291 -5.10 -0.42 -20.07
N ALA A 292 -4.86 -1.73 -20.09
CA ALA A 292 -4.01 -2.42 -19.14
C ALA A 292 -2.52 -2.04 -19.27
N ALA A 293 -2.10 -1.36 -20.34
CA ALA A 293 -0.75 -0.83 -20.46
C ALA A 293 -0.46 0.34 -19.49
N MET A 294 -1.50 0.94 -18.92
CA MET A 294 -1.41 1.95 -17.85
C MET A 294 -1.54 1.27 -16.50
N MET A 295 -0.48 1.26 -15.71
CA MET A 295 -0.40 0.54 -14.42
C MET A 295 -1.49 0.93 -13.41
N HIS A 296 -1.90 2.21 -13.41
CA HIS A 296 -2.95 2.76 -12.55
C HIS A 296 -4.11 3.28 -13.41
N TYR A 297 -4.59 2.44 -14.33
CA TYR A 297 -5.76 2.77 -15.13
C TYR A 297 -7.00 2.87 -14.25
N HIS A 298 -7.82 3.87 -14.51
CA HIS A 298 -9.11 4.03 -13.85
C HIS A 298 -10.21 4.07 -14.92
N ALA A 299 -11.11 3.09 -14.85
CA ALA A 299 -12.25 3.01 -15.77
C ALA A 299 -13.38 3.93 -15.29
N GLU A 300 -13.83 4.82 -16.15
CA GLU A 300 -14.99 5.69 -15.88
C GLU A 300 -16.22 5.22 -16.70
N LYS A 301 -17.42 5.38 -16.15
CA LYS A 301 -18.67 4.90 -16.80
C LYS A 301 -18.83 5.36 -18.25
N ASP A 302 -18.40 6.57 -18.56
CA ASP A 302 -18.54 7.14 -19.91
C ASP A 302 -17.30 6.90 -20.80
N HIS A 303 -16.22 6.34 -20.24
CA HIS A 303 -14.92 6.17 -20.89
C HIS A 303 -14.26 4.83 -20.55
N CYS A 304 -15.01 3.72 -20.58
CA CYS A 304 -14.47 2.39 -20.34
C CYS A 304 -14.65 1.50 -21.57
N ALA A 305 -13.82 0.47 -21.67
CA ALA A 305 -13.91 -0.50 -22.75
C ALA A 305 -15.02 -1.53 -22.49
N VAL A 306 -15.67 -1.97 -23.58
CA VAL A 306 -16.56 -3.13 -23.59
C VAL A 306 -15.69 -4.39 -23.69
N LEU A 307 -15.96 -5.37 -22.84
CA LEU A 307 -15.24 -6.64 -22.83
C LEU A 307 -15.78 -7.59 -23.89
N TYR A 308 -14.89 -8.17 -24.69
CA TYR A 308 -15.23 -9.15 -25.70
C TYR A 308 -14.49 -10.47 -25.45
N PRO A 309 -14.97 -11.63 -25.96
CA PRO A 309 -14.31 -12.93 -25.76
C PRO A 309 -13.01 -13.07 -26.57
N ARG A 310 -12.09 -12.15 -26.37
CA ARG A 310 -10.74 -12.10 -26.95
C ARG A 310 -9.79 -11.30 -26.08
N GLY A 311 -8.50 -11.55 -26.15
CA GLY A 311 -7.48 -10.81 -25.39
C GLY A 311 -7.57 -11.06 -23.89
N MET A 312 -7.12 -10.10 -23.10
CA MET A 312 -6.94 -10.22 -21.65
C MET A 312 -7.58 -9.05 -20.91
N LEU A 313 -8.09 -9.35 -19.71
CA LEU A 313 -8.51 -8.39 -18.69
C LEU A 313 -7.54 -8.48 -17.51
N LEU A 314 -6.90 -7.38 -17.17
CA LEU A 314 -6.15 -7.21 -15.93
C LEU A 314 -7.11 -6.66 -14.88
N VAL A 315 -7.20 -7.34 -13.73
CA VAL A 315 -7.98 -6.87 -12.58
C VAL A 315 -7.07 -6.83 -11.37
N ASP A 316 -6.91 -5.62 -10.83
CA ASP A 316 -6.15 -5.34 -9.62
C ASP A 316 -7.08 -4.71 -8.59
N SER A 317 -7.15 -5.28 -7.39
CA SER A 317 -8.24 -5.00 -6.47
C SER A 317 -7.98 -5.54 -5.08
N GLY A 318 -8.56 -4.91 -4.09
CA GLY A 318 -8.44 -5.36 -2.71
C GLY A 318 -9.52 -4.78 -1.80
N GLY A 319 -9.54 -5.20 -0.56
CA GLY A 319 -10.50 -4.75 0.44
C GLY A 319 -9.88 -4.45 1.79
N GLN A 320 -10.55 -3.56 2.52
CA GLN A 320 -10.31 -3.26 3.92
C GLN A 320 -11.28 -4.07 4.79
N TYR A 321 -10.77 -4.87 5.70
CA TYR A 321 -11.52 -5.71 6.62
C TYR A 321 -11.04 -5.48 8.04
N LEU A 322 -11.86 -5.74 9.07
CA LEU A 322 -11.35 -5.70 10.45
C LEU A 322 -10.17 -6.67 10.68
N ARG A 323 -10.09 -7.70 9.85
CA ARG A 323 -9.02 -8.71 9.84
C ARG A 323 -7.80 -8.33 9.00
N GLY A 324 -7.74 -7.13 8.43
CA GLY A 324 -6.59 -6.61 7.67
C GLY A 324 -6.95 -6.05 6.31
N THR A 325 -5.94 -5.85 5.47
CA THR A 325 -6.03 -5.30 4.12
C THR A 325 -5.63 -6.36 3.11
N THR A 326 -6.28 -6.41 1.94
CA THR A 326 -5.90 -7.29 0.83
C THR A 326 -5.56 -6.48 -0.41
N ASP A 327 -4.66 -7.06 -1.23
CA ASP A 327 -4.17 -6.55 -2.50
C ASP A 327 -3.90 -7.73 -3.44
N ILE A 328 -4.62 -7.81 -4.55
CA ILE A 328 -4.56 -8.98 -5.44
C ILE A 328 -4.71 -8.54 -6.88
N THR A 329 -3.74 -8.86 -7.73
CA THR A 329 -3.90 -8.74 -9.18
C THR A 329 -3.98 -10.11 -9.85
N ARG A 330 -4.92 -10.24 -10.77
CA ARG A 330 -4.96 -11.32 -11.76
C ARG A 330 -5.21 -10.78 -13.16
N THR A 331 -4.51 -11.39 -14.14
CA THR A 331 -4.81 -11.18 -15.57
C THR A 331 -5.53 -12.42 -16.10
N PHE A 332 -6.68 -12.21 -16.73
CA PHE A 332 -7.58 -13.26 -17.22
C PHE A 332 -7.66 -13.25 -18.74
N ALA A 333 -7.59 -14.42 -19.37
CA ALA A 333 -7.97 -14.58 -20.78
C ALA A 333 -9.49 -14.49 -20.92
N LEU A 334 -9.97 -13.63 -21.80
CA LEU A 334 -11.41 -13.53 -22.12
C LEU A 334 -11.84 -14.44 -23.29
N GLY A 335 -10.87 -14.97 -24.04
CA GLY A 335 -11.06 -15.84 -25.19
C GLY A 335 -9.74 -16.06 -25.92
N GLU A 336 -9.71 -15.83 -27.24
CA GLU A 336 -8.48 -16.00 -28.01
C GLU A 336 -7.37 -15.03 -27.55
N VAL A 337 -6.19 -15.58 -27.33
CA VAL A 337 -4.97 -14.85 -26.93
C VAL A 337 -3.81 -15.24 -27.84
N THR A 338 -2.91 -14.30 -28.10
CA THR A 338 -1.73 -14.54 -28.93
C THR A 338 -0.67 -15.37 -28.22
N ALA A 339 0.24 -16.00 -28.97
CA ALA A 339 1.40 -16.68 -28.41
C ALA A 339 2.32 -15.71 -27.63
N GLU A 340 2.40 -14.45 -28.05
CA GLU A 340 3.16 -13.41 -27.36
C GLU A 340 2.55 -13.09 -25.99
N MET A 341 1.22 -12.92 -25.90
CA MET A 341 0.52 -12.72 -24.63
C MET A 341 0.78 -13.88 -23.66
N LYS A 342 0.68 -15.12 -24.13
CA LYS A 342 1.00 -16.32 -23.31
C LYS A 342 2.45 -16.33 -22.86
N LYS A 343 3.38 -16.01 -23.75
CA LYS A 343 4.81 -15.91 -23.41
C LYS A 343 5.03 -14.92 -22.26
N TYR A 344 4.58 -13.69 -22.39
CA TYR A 344 4.83 -12.66 -21.38
C TYR A 344 4.06 -12.89 -20.09
N PHE A 345 2.84 -13.46 -20.16
CA PHE A 345 2.13 -13.91 -18.97
C PHE A 345 2.93 -14.97 -18.21
N THR A 346 3.45 -15.97 -18.93
CA THR A 346 4.21 -17.07 -18.32
C THR A 346 5.55 -16.59 -17.74
N LEU A 347 6.23 -15.65 -18.39
CA LEU A 347 7.46 -15.06 -17.85
C LEU A 347 7.19 -14.21 -16.60
N THR A 348 6.08 -13.46 -16.57
CA THR A 348 5.62 -12.74 -15.39
C THR A 348 5.31 -13.70 -14.25
N LEU A 349 4.55 -14.76 -14.52
CA LEU A 349 4.26 -15.82 -13.57
C LEU A 349 5.55 -16.50 -13.03
N LYS A 350 6.50 -16.80 -13.90
CA LYS A 350 7.80 -17.35 -13.50
C LYS A 350 8.54 -16.42 -12.54
N GLY A 351 8.50 -15.11 -12.80
CA GLY A 351 9.07 -14.09 -11.93
C GLY A 351 8.41 -14.09 -10.54
N MET A 352 7.10 -14.02 -10.48
CA MET A 352 6.33 -14.07 -9.24
C MET A 352 6.63 -15.37 -8.46
N LEU A 353 6.60 -16.53 -9.10
CA LEU A 353 6.90 -17.81 -8.44
C LEU A 353 8.35 -17.88 -7.93
N ASN A 354 9.32 -17.29 -8.64
CA ASN A 354 10.70 -17.24 -8.18
C ASN A 354 10.85 -16.45 -6.90
N LEU A 355 10.23 -15.26 -6.83
CA LEU A 355 10.30 -14.39 -5.65
C LEU A 355 9.50 -14.99 -4.48
N ALA A 356 8.27 -15.45 -4.70
CA ALA A 356 7.45 -16.09 -3.67
C ALA A 356 8.10 -17.35 -3.05
N ASN A 357 8.99 -18.04 -3.78
CA ASN A 357 9.71 -19.21 -3.29
C ASN A 357 11.18 -18.91 -2.92
N ALA A 358 11.53 -17.64 -2.75
CA ALA A 358 12.88 -17.26 -2.33
C ALA A 358 13.19 -17.76 -0.92
N ARG A 359 14.42 -18.26 -0.75
CA ARG A 359 15.07 -18.54 0.54
C ARG A 359 16.32 -17.69 0.62
N PHE A 360 16.48 -16.94 1.71
CA PHE A 360 17.54 -15.95 1.82
C PHE A 360 18.04 -15.81 3.26
N LEU A 361 19.25 -15.28 3.43
CA LEU A 361 19.80 -14.99 4.76
C LEU A 361 19.14 -13.76 5.36
N LYS A 362 18.89 -13.78 6.66
CA LYS A 362 18.52 -12.60 7.45
C LYS A 362 19.57 -11.48 7.20
N GLY A 363 19.09 -10.28 6.93
CA GLY A 363 19.91 -9.16 6.46
C GLY A 363 19.72 -8.83 4.99
N CYS A 364 19.04 -9.68 4.22
CA CYS A 364 18.67 -9.34 2.84
C CYS A 364 17.61 -8.24 2.80
N THR A 365 17.68 -7.42 1.76
CA THR A 365 16.75 -6.35 1.44
C THR A 365 15.96 -6.70 0.19
N GLY A 366 14.83 -6.03 -0.02
CA GLY A 366 14.05 -6.18 -1.26
C GLY A 366 14.81 -5.78 -2.52
N PHE A 367 15.78 -4.88 -2.38
CA PHE A 367 16.70 -4.53 -3.46
C PHE A 367 17.50 -5.75 -3.97
N SER A 368 17.96 -6.62 -3.08
CA SER A 368 18.70 -7.84 -3.47
C SER A 368 17.80 -8.93 -4.06
N LEU A 369 16.51 -8.95 -3.68
CA LEU A 369 15.57 -10.01 -4.05
C LEU A 369 14.75 -9.70 -5.31
N ASP A 370 14.60 -8.44 -5.70
CA ASP A 370 13.82 -8.00 -6.86
C ASP A 370 14.21 -8.69 -8.16
N ILE A 371 15.48 -9.00 -8.31
CA ILE A 371 16.02 -9.70 -9.51
C ILE A 371 15.36 -11.07 -9.73
N LEU A 372 14.85 -11.72 -8.69
CA LEU A 372 14.19 -13.02 -8.81
C LEU A 372 12.90 -12.93 -9.63
N ALA A 373 12.15 -11.84 -9.44
CA ALA A 373 10.94 -11.55 -10.21
C ALA A 373 11.26 -10.97 -11.60
N ARG A 374 12.24 -10.08 -11.67
CA ARG A 374 12.57 -9.32 -12.88
C ARG A 374 13.43 -10.10 -13.88
N GLY A 375 14.26 -11.01 -13.38
CA GLY A 375 15.22 -11.80 -14.17
C GLY A 375 14.62 -12.45 -15.42
N PRO A 376 13.51 -13.20 -15.34
CA PRO A 376 12.91 -13.86 -16.50
C PRO A 376 12.54 -12.90 -17.64
N LEU A 377 12.16 -11.66 -17.33
CA LEU A 377 11.87 -10.62 -18.33
C LEU A 377 13.15 -9.99 -18.88
N TRP A 378 14.14 -9.72 -18.04
CA TRP A 378 15.43 -9.17 -18.47
C TRP A 378 16.17 -10.10 -19.42
N GLU A 379 16.09 -11.42 -19.21
CA GLU A 379 16.64 -12.43 -20.14
C GLU A 379 16.04 -12.31 -21.55
N GLN A 380 14.83 -11.72 -21.68
CA GLN A 380 14.18 -11.47 -22.96
C GLN A 380 14.32 -10.01 -23.43
N GLY A 381 15.17 -9.20 -22.77
CA GLY A 381 15.34 -7.78 -23.08
C GLY A 381 14.13 -6.91 -22.72
N MET A 382 13.23 -7.41 -21.86
CA MET A 382 12.03 -6.71 -21.39
C MET A 382 12.20 -6.25 -19.95
N ASP A 383 11.49 -5.18 -19.59
CA ASP A 383 11.44 -4.67 -18.21
C ASP A 383 10.07 -4.02 -17.93
N TYR A 384 9.70 -3.93 -16.65
CA TYR A 384 8.62 -3.10 -16.17
C TYR A 384 9.17 -1.94 -15.34
N ARG A 385 8.56 -0.75 -15.49
CA ARG A 385 9.09 0.51 -14.95
C ARG A 385 8.57 0.87 -13.56
N CYS A 386 7.85 -0.04 -12.89
CA CYS A 386 7.38 0.08 -11.51
C CYS A 386 8.22 -0.74 -10.55
N GLY A 387 7.91 -0.65 -9.25
CA GLY A 387 8.41 -1.59 -8.23
C GLY A 387 7.82 -2.98 -8.45
N THR A 388 8.43 -3.97 -7.85
CA THR A 388 7.92 -5.34 -7.85
C THR A 388 7.04 -5.63 -6.64
N GLY A 389 7.01 -4.73 -5.65
CA GLY A 389 6.17 -4.88 -4.49
C GLY A 389 6.42 -3.83 -3.42
N HIS A 390 5.50 -3.78 -2.47
CA HIS A 390 5.48 -2.85 -1.34
C HIS A 390 4.94 -3.54 -0.08
N GLY A 391 5.21 -2.98 1.09
CA GLY A 391 4.60 -3.44 2.33
C GLY A 391 3.10 -3.16 2.34
N ILE A 392 2.36 -3.95 3.11
CA ILE A 392 0.89 -3.88 3.22
C ILE A 392 0.51 -3.43 4.64
N GLY A 393 -0.39 -2.45 4.75
CA GLY A 393 -0.95 -2.03 6.02
C GLY A 393 -1.92 -3.07 6.61
N TYR A 394 -2.28 -2.90 7.88
CA TYR A 394 -3.29 -3.73 8.53
C TYR A 394 -4.53 -2.89 8.84
N LEU A 395 -5.56 -2.99 8.02
CA LEU A 395 -6.71 -2.08 8.00
C LEU A 395 -6.23 -0.62 8.02
N LEU A 396 -5.31 -0.32 7.12
CA LEU A 396 -4.64 0.96 6.88
C LEU A 396 -4.27 1.05 5.40
N ASN A 397 -3.43 2.02 5.01
CA ASN A 397 -3.01 2.19 3.62
C ASN A 397 -2.43 0.89 3.04
N VAL A 398 -2.92 0.51 1.87
CA VAL A 398 -2.42 -0.66 1.14
C VAL A 398 -0.91 -0.54 0.87
N HIS A 399 -0.40 0.65 0.56
CA HIS A 399 1.02 0.93 0.41
C HIS A 399 1.66 1.30 1.76
N GLU A 400 2.27 0.35 2.43
CA GLU A 400 2.96 0.58 3.70
C GLU A 400 4.47 0.53 3.56
N SER A 401 5.16 1.49 4.17
CA SER A 401 6.62 1.46 4.33
C SER A 401 6.99 0.64 5.57
N PRO A 402 8.26 0.12 5.70
CA PRO A 402 9.43 0.41 4.87
C PRO A 402 9.78 -0.68 3.84
N ASN A 403 9.21 -1.90 3.94
CA ASN A 403 9.57 -3.04 3.10
C ASN A 403 9.00 -2.93 1.67
N GLY A 404 9.60 -3.65 0.73
CA GLY A 404 9.19 -3.69 -0.66
C GLY A 404 10.28 -4.23 -1.57
N PHE A 405 9.95 -4.52 -2.82
CA PHE A 405 10.90 -5.04 -3.81
C PHE A 405 11.14 -4.01 -4.90
N ARG A 406 12.42 -3.63 -5.14
CA ARG A 406 12.84 -2.67 -6.16
C ARG A 406 14.29 -2.91 -6.53
N TRP A 407 14.59 -2.93 -7.84
CA TRP A 407 15.95 -3.07 -8.32
C TRP A 407 16.76 -1.76 -8.29
N LYS A 408 16.07 -0.62 -8.19
CA LYS A 408 16.64 0.71 -8.31
C LYS A 408 16.44 1.49 -7.01
N HIS A 409 17.54 1.95 -6.45
CA HIS A 409 17.47 2.81 -5.28
C HIS A 409 16.77 4.13 -5.61
N ASN A 410 15.74 4.48 -4.87
CA ASN A 410 15.03 5.75 -4.98
C ASN A 410 15.33 6.64 -3.77
N PRO A 411 16.08 7.76 -3.95
CA PRO A 411 16.35 8.70 -2.86
C PRO A 411 15.02 9.23 -2.30
N GLY A 412 14.66 8.87 -1.13
CA GLY A 412 13.38 9.27 -0.51
C GLY A 412 12.54 8.10 -0.02
N ARG A 413 12.85 6.87 -0.46
CA ARG A 413 12.28 5.63 0.08
C ARG A 413 13.33 4.86 0.86
N ASN A 414 12.91 4.03 1.81
CA ASN A 414 13.81 3.11 2.50
C ASN A 414 13.91 1.79 1.73
N ASP A 415 14.49 1.83 0.51
CA ASP A 415 14.67 0.64 -0.33
C ASP A 415 15.73 -0.35 0.25
N LEU A 416 16.37 0.01 1.36
CA LEU A 416 17.35 -0.82 2.06
C LEU A 416 16.78 -1.44 3.35
N CYS A 417 15.46 -1.43 3.51
CA CYS A 417 14.81 -2.14 4.61
C CYS A 417 15.16 -3.63 4.55
N VAL A 418 15.68 -4.13 5.65
CA VAL A 418 15.96 -5.55 5.84
C VAL A 418 14.65 -6.28 6.13
N PHE A 419 14.43 -7.43 5.50
CA PHE A 419 13.27 -8.27 5.78
C PHE A 419 13.36 -8.92 7.16
N GLU A 420 12.25 -8.90 7.87
CA GLU A 420 12.06 -9.54 9.17
C GLU A 420 10.82 -10.44 9.16
N GLU A 421 10.82 -11.45 10.03
CA GLU A 421 9.65 -12.31 10.22
C GLU A 421 8.42 -11.49 10.63
N GLY A 422 7.29 -11.74 9.98
CA GLY A 422 6.05 -10.98 10.19
C GLY A 422 5.85 -9.81 9.23
N MET A 423 6.82 -9.46 8.40
CA MET A 423 6.60 -8.49 7.33
C MET A 423 5.75 -9.10 6.21
N VAL A 424 4.75 -8.35 5.75
CA VAL A 424 3.89 -8.69 4.60
C VAL A 424 4.20 -7.75 3.46
N THR A 425 4.32 -8.30 2.25
CA THR A 425 4.77 -7.54 1.07
C THR A 425 4.04 -8.06 -0.17
N SER A 426 3.64 -7.19 -1.09
CA SER A 426 3.14 -7.60 -2.40
C SER A 426 4.30 -8.14 -3.26
N ASP A 427 3.97 -9.11 -4.13
CA ASP A 427 4.86 -9.67 -5.18
C ASP A 427 4.09 -9.56 -6.48
N GLU A 428 4.29 -8.45 -7.22
CA GLU A 428 3.45 -7.95 -8.32
C GLU A 428 4.22 -7.63 -9.61
N PRO A 429 5.05 -8.53 -10.13
CA PRO A 429 5.70 -8.30 -11.42
C PRO A 429 4.68 -8.12 -12.55
N GLY A 430 5.06 -7.38 -13.59
CA GLY A 430 4.17 -7.12 -14.72
C GLY A 430 4.87 -6.89 -16.05
N VAL A 431 4.10 -6.80 -17.11
CA VAL A 431 4.51 -6.39 -18.46
C VAL A 431 3.49 -5.41 -19.00
N TYR A 432 3.94 -4.29 -19.54
CA TYR A 432 3.06 -3.22 -20.01
C TYR A 432 3.50 -2.78 -21.41
N ILE A 433 2.72 -3.13 -22.43
CA ILE A 433 2.99 -2.84 -23.85
C ILE A 433 2.06 -1.74 -24.31
N GLU A 434 2.60 -0.54 -24.47
CA GLU A 434 1.85 0.65 -24.87
C GLU A 434 1.05 0.41 -26.16
N GLY A 435 -0.25 0.74 -26.11
CA GLY A 435 -1.18 0.57 -27.22
C GLY A 435 -1.58 -0.89 -27.52
N ALA A 436 -1.25 -1.85 -26.63
CA ALA A 436 -1.55 -3.26 -26.83
C ALA A 436 -2.20 -3.94 -25.61
N TYR A 437 -1.47 -4.16 -24.53
CA TYR A 437 -1.97 -4.85 -23.34
C TYR A 437 -1.06 -4.66 -22.12
N GLY A 438 -1.61 -4.97 -20.94
CA GLY A 438 -0.85 -5.12 -19.70
C GLY A 438 -1.09 -6.46 -19.05
N ILE A 439 -0.10 -6.92 -18.30
CA ILE A 439 -0.12 -8.15 -17.49
C ILE A 439 0.46 -7.79 -16.13
N ARG A 440 -0.25 -8.13 -15.06
CA ARG A 440 0.25 -8.16 -13.68
C ARG A 440 -0.29 -9.41 -13.00
N ILE A 441 0.56 -10.08 -12.24
CA ILE A 441 0.18 -11.23 -11.42
C ILE A 441 0.74 -10.94 -10.04
N GLU A 442 -0.15 -10.91 -9.05
CA GLU A 442 0.20 -10.47 -7.72
C GLU A 442 -0.31 -11.42 -6.64
N ASN A 443 0.54 -11.64 -5.66
CA ASN A 443 0.19 -12.20 -4.37
C ASN A 443 0.79 -11.36 -3.26
N GLU A 444 0.11 -11.29 -2.13
CA GLU A 444 0.75 -10.92 -0.87
C GLU A 444 1.51 -12.11 -0.30
N ILE A 445 2.73 -11.84 0.20
CA ILE A 445 3.62 -12.84 0.78
C ILE A 445 4.10 -12.40 2.17
N GLU A 446 4.08 -13.36 3.10
CA GLU A 446 4.55 -13.20 4.49
C GLU A 446 5.99 -13.68 4.60
N CYS A 447 6.88 -12.86 5.18
CA CYS A 447 8.22 -13.27 5.56
C CYS A 447 8.21 -14.12 6.83
N VAL A 448 8.79 -15.32 6.76
CA VAL A 448 8.84 -16.27 7.87
C VAL A 448 10.23 -16.87 8.05
N GLY A 449 10.54 -17.37 9.26
CA GLY A 449 11.77 -18.10 9.54
C GLY A 449 11.87 -19.43 8.78
N ASP A 450 13.08 -19.81 8.35
CA ASP A 450 13.38 -21.07 7.68
C ASP A 450 14.62 -21.79 8.27
N GLY A 451 14.83 -21.64 9.57
CA GLY A 451 15.90 -22.29 10.34
C GLY A 451 17.23 -21.55 10.34
N GLU A 452 18.20 -22.13 11.03
CA GLU A 452 19.54 -21.57 11.23
C GLU A 452 20.59 -22.66 11.02
N ASN A 453 21.75 -22.26 10.51
CA ASN A 453 22.93 -23.12 10.37
C ASN A 453 24.23 -22.30 10.54
N GLU A 454 25.37 -22.87 10.20
CA GLU A 454 26.69 -22.21 10.30
C GLU A 454 26.84 -20.92 9.48
N TYR A 455 25.98 -20.70 8.48
CA TYR A 455 25.97 -19.48 7.66
C TYR A 455 25.02 -18.41 8.20
N GLY A 456 24.16 -18.72 9.19
CA GLY A 456 23.25 -17.79 9.85
C GLY A 456 21.79 -18.23 9.78
N THR A 457 20.91 -17.32 10.14
CA THR A 457 19.44 -17.49 10.12
C THR A 457 18.90 -17.30 8.71
N PHE A 458 18.12 -18.25 8.24
CA PHE A 458 17.44 -18.18 6.94
C PHE A 458 15.99 -17.76 7.09
N LEU A 459 15.54 -16.98 6.12
CA LEU A 459 14.15 -16.56 5.96
C LEU A 459 13.64 -17.06 4.60
N LYS A 460 12.30 -17.12 4.47
CA LYS A 460 11.59 -17.39 3.22
C LYS A 460 10.27 -16.67 3.19
N PHE A 461 9.60 -16.69 2.05
CA PHE A 461 8.24 -16.21 1.92
C PHE A 461 7.21 -17.33 1.94
N LYS A 462 5.99 -17.00 2.40
CA LYS A 462 4.79 -17.83 2.30
C LYS A 462 3.68 -17.00 1.68
N PRO A 463 2.93 -17.52 0.69
CA PRO A 463 1.80 -16.80 0.13
C PRO A 463 0.68 -16.65 1.17
N LEU A 464 0.08 -15.47 1.22
CA LEU A 464 -1.20 -15.19 1.88
C LEU A 464 -2.35 -15.30 0.87
N THR A 465 -2.12 -14.89 -0.38
CA THR A 465 -3.11 -14.89 -1.45
C THR A 465 -3.29 -16.30 -2.03
N PHE A 466 -4.53 -16.77 -2.05
CA PHE A 466 -4.93 -18.05 -2.65
C PHE A 466 -6.00 -17.84 -3.73
N VAL A 467 -5.58 -17.54 -4.94
CA VAL A 467 -6.43 -17.33 -6.13
C VAL A 467 -5.83 -18.11 -7.31
N PRO A 468 -6.61 -18.86 -8.10
CA PRO A 468 -6.08 -19.57 -9.25
C PRO A 468 -5.33 -18.64 -10.21
N ILE A 469 -4.24 -19.13 -10.77
CA ILE A 469 -3.61 -18.54 -11.95
C ILE A 469 -4.39 -19.02 -13.19
N ASP A 470 -4.68 -18.11 -14.11
CA ASP A 470 -5.41 -18.47 -15.34
C ASP A 470 -4.57 -19.34 -16.26
N LEU A 471 -4.84 -20.65 -16.25
CA LEU A 471 -4.12 -21.63 -17.04
C LEU A 471 -4.31 -21.48 -18.56
N ASP A 472 -5.33 -20.73 -19.01
CA ASP A 472 -5.51 -20.44 -20.44
C ASP A 472 -4.40 -19.52 -21.00
N LEU A 473 -3.70 -18.81 -20.11
CA LEU A 473 -2.56 -17.92 -20.42
C LEU A 473 -1.20 -18.56 -20.22
N VAL A 474 -1.13 -19.75 -19.63
CA VAL A 474 0.15 -20.43 -19.37
C VAL A 474 0.61 -21.19 -20.61
N ASP A 475 1.85 -20.94 -21.03
CA ASP A 475 2.57 -21.71 -22.03
C ASP A 475 3.77 -22.41 -21.36
N THR A 476 3.62 -23.71 -21.08
CA THR A 476 4.62 -24.49 -20.35
C THR A 476 5.98 -24.59 -21.08
N ALA A 477 6.04 -24.28 -22.37
CA ALA A 477 7.32 -24.22 -23.12
C ALA A 477 8.28 -23.13 -22.55
N TRP A 478 7.79 -22.15 -21.78
CA TRP A 478 8.58 -21.11 -21.13
C TRP A 478 8.91 -21.41 -19.66
N LEU A 479 8.44 -22.56 -19.13
CA LEU A 479 8.67 -23.00 -17.77
C LEU A 479 9.71 -24.12 -17.70
N GLU A 480 10.58 -24.06 -16.72
CA GLU A 480 11.44 -25.17 -16.34
C GLU A 480 10.68 -26.13 -15.41
N LYS A 481 11.19 -27.33 -15.23
CA LYS A 481 10.59 -28.33 -14.32
C LYS A 481 10.31 -27.77 -12.92
N LYS A 482 11.25 -27.00 -12.36
CA LYS A 482 11.09 -26.36 -11.04
C LYS A 482 9.95 -25.35 -11.00
N ASP A 483 9.69 -24.63 -12.11
CA ASP A 483 8.64 -23.62 -12.20
C ASP A 483 7.28 -24.31 -12.27
N ILE A 484 7.19 -25.42 -13.02
CA ILE A 484 6.00 -26.29 -13.06
C ILE A 484 5.70 -26.87 -11.67
N GLU A 485 6.72 -27.39 -10.97
CA GLU A 485 6.57 -27.91 -9.61
C GLU A 485 6.05 -26.84 -8.64
N ARG A 486 6.56 -25.60 -8.72
CA ARG A 486 6.10 -24.46 -7.91
C ARG A 486 4.66 -24.04 -8.24
N LEU A 487 4.31 -23.94 -9.52
CA LEU A 487 2.95 -23.63 -9.95
C LEU A 487 1.97 -24.70 -9.46
N ASN A 488 2.30 -25.97 -9.63
CA ASN A 488 1.46 -27.09 -9.18
C ASN A 488 1.33 -27.11 -7.66
N ALA A 489 2.38 -26.81 -6.91
CA ALA A 489 2.34 -26.70 -5.46
C ALA A 489 1.45 -25.52 -5.00
N TYR A 490 1.56 -24.36 -5.66
CA TYR A 490 0.69 -23.21 -5.40
C TYR A 490 -0.78 -23.56 -5.69
N HIS A 491 -1.09 -24.15 -6.84
CA HIS A 491 -2.45 -24.55 -7.18
C HIS A 491 -3.02 -25.62 -6.25
N ALA A 492 -2.21 -26.56 -5.80
CA ALA A 492 -2.63 -27.54 -4.77
C ALA A 492 -2.99 -26.83 -3.45
N ALA A 493 -2.24 -25.82 -3.06
CA ALA A 493 -2.56 -25.01 -1.88
C ALA A 493 -3.85 -24.19 -2.07
N VAL A 494 -4.03 -23.55 -3.23
CA VAL A 494 -5.26 -22.84 -3.60
C VAL A 494 -6.46 -23.79 -3.51
N TYR A 495 -6.39 -24.95 -4.16
CA TYR A 495 -7.46 -25.96 -4.11
C TYR A 495 -7.79 -26.39 -2.68
N SER A 496 -6.74 -26.71 -1.91
CA SER A 496 -6.92 -27.15 -0.50
C SER A 496 -7.60 -26.10 0.38
N ARG A 497 -7.30 -24.81 0.15
CA ARG A 497 -7.85 -23.71 0.96
C ARG A 497 -9.27 -23.32 0.54
N LEU A 498 -9.56 -23.29 -0.77
CA LEU A 498 -10.83 -22.77 -1.26
C LEU A 498 -11.90 -23.83 -1.47
N SER A 499 -11.54 -25.10 -1.78
CA SER A 499 -12.52 -26.16 -2.07
C SER A 499 -13.51 -26.44 -0.95
N PRO A 500 -13.19 -26.32 0.37
CA PRO A 500 -14.18 -26.52 1.43
C PRO A 500 -15.32 -25.50 1.43
N HIS A 501 -15.15 -24.37 0.77
CA HIS A 501 -16.09 -23.24 0.73
C HIS A 501 -16.88 -23.15 -0.58
N LEU A 502 -16.63 -24.04 -1.54
CA LEU A 502 -17.26 -24.06 -2.85
C LEU A 502 -18.04 -25.37 -3.07
N SER A 503 -19.03 -25.34 -3.94
CA SER A 503 -19.83 -26.51 -4.30
C SER A 503 -20.29 -26.45 -5.75
N GLY A 504 -20.82 -27.56 -6.28
CA GLY A 504 -21.38 -27.62 -7.63
C GLY A 504 -20.41 -27.15 -8.72
N GLU A 505 -20.89 -26.29 -9.60
CA GLU A 505 -20.12 -25.81 -10.75
C GLU A 505 -18.90 -24.96 -10.37
N GLU A 506 -18.99 -24.18 -9.29
CA GLU A 506 -17.86 -23.38 -8.81
C GLU A 506 -16.69 -24.26 -8.32
N LEU A 507 -17.01 -25.39 -7.65
CA LEU A 507 -15.99 -26.35 -7.22
C LEU A 507 -15.33 -27.06 -8.41
N GLU A 508 -16.11 -27.48 -9.41
CA GLU A 508 -15.54 -28.09 -10.63
C GLU A 508 -14.69 -27.08 -11.42
N PHE A 509 -15.10 -25.83 -11.45
CA PHE A 509 -14.31 -24.73 -12.04
C PHE A 509 -12.99 -24.57 -11.30
N LEU A 510 -13.00 -24.48 -9.96
CA LEU A 510 -11.77 -24.41 -9.18
C LEU A 510 -10.83 -25.58 -9.50
N LYS A 511 -11.38 -26.81 -9.53
CA LYS A 511 -10.61 -28.01 -9.87
C LYS A 511 -9.99 -27.94 -11.28
N GLN A 512 -10.73 -27.40 -12.24
CA GLN A 512 -10.25 -27.21 -13.61
C GLN A 512 -9.05 -26.24 -13.66
N TYR A 513 -9.13 -25.08 -12.95
CA TYR A 513 -8.11 -24.05 -12.99
C TYR A 513 -6.97 -24.24 -11.98
N THR A 514 -7.06 -25.26 -11.13
CA THR A 514 -5.97 -25.67 -10.21
C THR A 514 -5.39 -27.05 -10.56
N ARG A 515 -5.77 -27.64 -11.71
CA ARG A 515 -5.20 -28.91 -12.15
C ARG A 515 -3.69 -28.80 -12.36
N PRO A 516 -2.93 -29.88 -12.12
CA PRO A 516 -1.52 -29.91 -12.47
C PRO A 516 -1.31 -29.64 -13.96
N VAL A 517 -0.22 -28.93 -14.27
CA VAL A 517 0.33 -28.76 -15.63
C VAL A 517 1.59 -29.59 -15.78
N GLU A 518 1.89 -30.00 -17.02
CA GLU A 518 3.04 -30.87 -17.37
C GLU A 518 4.06 -30.11 -18.22
#